data_6f6e32bbbda66b6959c26e70e0fe0cfb
#
_entry.id   6f6e32bbbda66b6959c26e70e0fe0cfb
#
_cell.length_a   1.000
_cell.length_b   1.000
_cell.length_c   1.000
_cell.angle_alpha   90.00
_cell.angle_beta   90.00
_cell.angle_gamma   90.00
#
_symmetry.space_group_name_H-M   'P 1'
#
loop_
_entity.id
_entity.type
_entity.pdbx_description
1 polymer ?
#
loop_
_entity_poly.entity_id
_entity_poly.type
_entity_poly.pdbx_seq_one_letter_code
_entity_poly.pdbx_strand_id
1 'polypeptide(L)'
;WYPLYCKETPLKNHTGIMADVLDEIKSFTGLRFSYVYAKNYADAIRLIQQGDADILGFFLEDENDAAQLGLALSASYVSANNIIVRNKACSYPAPGLVGALVENQRLPSGISVEKIRFYPSIKEALFAVNNGEADFIYGLSSRMEQDILRYHFTNLAPVTLVNDQSTISFALPIP
;
A
#
# COMPACT_ATOMS: atom_id res chain seq x y z
N TRP A 1 -4.70 0.88 -7.01
CA TRP A 1 -4.50 1.47 -5.68
C TRP A 1 -5.82 1.90 -5.00
N TYR A 2 -6.92 1.29 -5.40
CA TYR A 2 -8.21 1.53 -4.73
C TYR A 2 -8.12 1.13 -3.23
N PRO A 3 -8.72 1.88 -2.28
CA PRO A 3 -9.52 3.10 -2.48
C PRO A 3 -8.70 4.40 -2.59
N LEU A 4 -7.36 4.34 -2.53
CA LEU A 4 -6.50 5.52 -2.52
C LEU A 4 -6.55 6.27 -3.86
N TYR A 5 -6.49 5.52 -4.96
CA TYR A 5 -6.55 6.09 -6.30
C TYR A 5 -7.13 5.07 -7.30
N CYS A 6 -8.02 5.53 -8.17
CA CYS A 6 -8.56 4.77 -9.28
C CYS A 6 -8.60 5.65 -10.53
N LYS A 7 -8.13 5.10 -11.65
CA LYS A 7 -8.31 5.69 -12.96
C LYS A 7 -9.55 5.09 -13.59
N GLU A 8 -10.60 5.86 -13.72
CA GLU A 8 -11.77 5.46 -14.48
C GLU A 8 -11.56 5.74 -15.97
N THR A 9 -11.87 4.77 -16.80
CA THR A 9 -11.97 4.93 -18.25
C THR A 9 -13.44 4.78 -18.64
N PRO A 10 -14.01 5.61 -19.57
CA PRO A 10 -13.36 6.43 -20.59
C PRO A 10 -13.30 7.94 -20.30
N LEU A 11 -13.79 8.44 -19.17
CA LEU A 11 -14.02 9.87 -18.93
C LEU A 11 -12.86 10.62 -18.29
N LYS A 12 -11.68 10.02 -18.12
CA LYS A 12 -10.50 10.64 -17.47
C LYS A 12 -10.73 11.16 -16.05
N ASN A 13 -11.71 10.67 -15.34
CA ASN A 13 -11.94 11.05 -13.97
C ASN A 13 -10.97 10.26 -13.08
N HIS A 14 -10.25 11.01 -12.25
CA HIS A 14 -9.43 10.44 -11.18
C HIS A 14 -10.31 10.38 -9.95
N THR A 15 -10.41 9.20 -9.33
CA THR A 15 -11.21 8.98 -8.14
C THR A 15 -10.39 8.35 -7.04
N GLY A 16 -10.88 8.43 -5.82
CA GLY A 16 -10.22 7.91 -4.63
C GLY A 16 -9.69 9.03 -3.73
N ILE A 17 -9.36 8.67 -2.50
CA ILE A 17 -9.00 9.61 -1.42
C ILE A 17 -7.92 10.60 -1.87
N MET A 18 -6.88 10.14 -2.57
CA MET A 18 -5.82 11.02 -3.05
C MET A 18 -6.35 12.09 -4.03
N ALA A 19 -7.20 11.69 -4.95
CA ALA A 19 -7.77 12.62 -5.94
C ALA A 19 -8.68 13.66 -5.25
N ASP A 20 -9.48 13.22 -4.28
CA ASP A 20 -10.35 14.11 -3.50
C ASP A 20 -9.53 15.13 -2.71
N VAL A 21 -8.42 14.72 -2.08
CA VAL A 21 -7.51 15.63 -1.37
C VAL A 21 -6.85 16.63 -2.33
N LEU A 22 -6.42 16.20 -3.52
CA LEU A 22 -5.85 17.10 -4.52
C LEU A 22 -6.88 18.10 -5.06
N ASP A 23 -8.13 17.68 -5.25
CA ASP A 23 -9.22 18.57 -5.65
C ASP A 23 -9.55 19.61 -4.56
N GLU A 24 -9.46 19.23 -3.29
CA GLU A 24 -9.60 20.16 -2.17
C GLU A 24 -8.45 21.19 -2.17
N ILE A 25 -7.20 20.74 -2.28
CA ILE A 25 -6.03 21.61 -2.38
C ILE A 25 -6.19 22.58 -3.56
N LYS A 26 -6.61 22.11 -4.72
CA LYS A 26 -6.89 22.92 -5.90
C LYS A 26 -7.93 24.01 -5.61
N SER A 27 -8.98 23.68 -4.88
CA SER A 27 -10.05 24.64 -4.55
C SER A 27 -9.56 25.79 -3.70
N PHE A 28 -8.63 25.55 -2.77
CA PHE A 28 -8.07 26.57 -1.90
C PHE A 28 -6.91 27.35 -2.52
N THR A 29 -6.09 26.71 -3.32
CA THR A 29 -4.83 27.29 -3.80
C THR A 29 -4.88 27.77 -5.24
N GLY A 30 -5.83 27.30 -6.03
CA GLY A 30 -5.90 27.53 -7.48
C GLY A 30 -4.86 26.71 -8.28
N LEU A 31 -4.09 25.84 -7.63
CA LEU A 31 -3.12 24.96 -8.29
C LEU A 31 -3.83 24.01 -9.27
N ARG A 32 -3.16 23.68 -10.35
CA ARG A 32 -3.64 22.71 -11.34
C ARG A 32 -2.75 21.49 -11.31
N PHE A 33 -3.37 20.31 -11.14
CA PHE A 33 -2.66 19.03 -11.13
C PHE A 33 -2.82 18.33 -12.47
N SER A 34 -1.72 17.80 -12.99
CA SER A 34 -1.69 16.85 -14.10
C SER A 34 -1.16 15.51 -13.59
N TYR A 35 -1.72 14.42 -14.11
CA TYR A 35 -1.37 13.08 -13.62
C TYR A 35 -0.40 12.40 -14.56
N VAL A 36 0.74 11.98 -14.01
CA VAL A 36 1.73 11.13 -14.66
C VAL A 36 1.56 9.71 -14.14
N TYR A 37 1.56 8.72 -15.02
CA TYR A 37 1.33 7.33 -14.64
C TYR A 37 2.63 6.56 -14.60
N ALA A 38 2.88 5.95 -13.45
CA ALA A 38 3.97 5.00 -13.25
C ALA A 38 3.48 3.56 -13.46
N LYS A 39 4.37 2.70 -13.93
CA LYS A 39 4.09 1.26 -14.12
C LYS A 39 3.98 0.52 -12.79
N ASN A 40 4.80 0.91 -11.83
CA ASN A 40 4.86 0.37 -10.47
C ASN A 40 5.40 1.44 -9.52
N TYR A 41 5.53 1.09 -8.24
CA TYR A 41 6.01 2.02 -7.21
C TYR A 41 7.46 2.48 -7.44
N ALA A 42 8.36 1.58 -7.83
CA ALA A 42 9.74 1.94 -8.12
C ALA A 42 9.86 2.91 -9.31
N ASP A 43 9.02 2.73 -10.34
CA ASP A 43 8.95 3.66 -11.48
C ASP A 43 8.40 5.03 -11.05
N ALA A 44 7.44 5.08 -10.11
CA ALA A 44 6.94 6.33 -9.54
C ALA A 44 8.04 7.11 -8.80
N ILE A 45 8.83 6.44 -7.97
CA ILE A 45 9.99 7.05 -7.30
C ILE A 45 10.99 7.59 -8.33
N ARG A 46 11.28 6.82 -9.36
CA ARG A 46 12.21 7.24 -10.43
C ARG A 46 11.72 8.51 -11.13
N LEU A 47 10.43 8.60 -11.47
CA LEU A 47 9.84 9.79 -12.12
C LEU A 47 10.00 11.04 -11.27
N ILE A 48 9.80 10.94 -9.95
CA ILE A 48 10.02 12.05 -9.01
C ILE A 48 11.50 12.45 -8.98
N GLN A 49 12.41 11.47 -8.84
CA GLN A 49 13.85 11.73 -8.75
C GLN A 49 14.44 12.32 -10.04
N GLN A 50 13.83 12.04 -11.20
CA GLN A 50 14.24 12.58 -12.50
C GLN A 50 13.61 13.95 -12.83
N GLY A 51 12.66 14.41 -12.01
CA GLY A 51 11.95 15.66 -12.25
C GLY A 51 10.83 15.53 -13.32
N ASP A 52 10.46 14.31 -13.69
CA ASP A 52 9.35 14.04 -14.62
C ASP A 52 7.98 14.18 -13.93
N ALA A 53 7.98 14.22 -12.60
CA ALA A 53 6.83 14.52 -11.75
C ALA A 53 7.28 15.30 -10.51
N ASP A 54 6.41 16.17 -10.00
CA ASP A 54 6.69 17.05 -8.85
C ASP A 54 6.21 16.46 -7.52
N ILE A 55 5.20 15.59 -7.56
CA ILE A 55 4.55 15.04 -6.35
C ILE A 55 4.28 13.56 -6.57
N LEU A 56 4.71 12.74 -5.62
CA LEU A 56 4.24 11.37 -5.50
C LEU A 56 2.95 11.37 -4.67
N GLY A 57 1.86 10.89 -5.26
CA GLY A 57 0.53 10.98 -4.70
C GLY A 57 0.34 10.22 -3.38
N PHE A 58 1.09 9.16 -3.15
CA PHE A 58 1.05 8.40 -1.90
C PHE A 58 2.40 7.77 -1.58
N PHE A 59 2.84 7.98 -0.37
CA PHE A 59 4.05 7.41 0.19
C PHE A 59 3.67 6.69 1.49
N LEU A 60 4.09 5.43 1.62
CA LEU A 60 3.67 4.52 2.69
C LEU A 60 4.76 4.24 3.71
N GLU A 61 5.97 4.70 3.45
CA GLU A 61 7.15 4.50 4.29
C GLU A 61 7.34 5.70 5.22
N ASP A 62 8.28 5.63 6.12
CA ASP A 62 8.53 6.70 7.08
C ASP A 62 9.40 7.85 6.51
N GLU A 63 9.61 8.89 7.33
CA GLU A 63 10.40 10.06 6.96
C GLU A 63 11.88 9.71 6.67
N ASN A 64 12.44 8.69 7.34
CA ASN A 64 13.82 8.28 7.11
C ASN A 64 13.97 7.61 5.74
N ASP A 65 13.00 6.76 5.38
CA ASP A 65 12.97 6.12 4.06
C ASP A 65 12.79 7.19 2.96
N ALA A 66 11.91 8.17 3.19
CA ALA A 66 11.74 9.30 2.26
C ALA A 66 13.04 10.09 2.09
N ALA A 67 13.71 10.44 3.19
CA ALA A 67 14.96 11.17 3.16
C ALA A 67 16.07 10.42 2.40
N GLN A 68 16.18 9.10 2.55
CA GLN A 68 17.12 8.26 1.80
C GLN A 68 16.87 8.30 0.28
N LEU A 69 15.64 8.56 -0.13
CA LEU A 69 15.25 8.70 -1.53
C LEU A 69 15.34 10.15 -2.03
N GLY A 70 15.77 11.10 -1.18
CA GLY A 70 15.81 12.52 -1.50
C GLY A 70 14.43 13.17 -1.53
N LEU A 71 13.50 12.65 -0.73
CA LEU A 71 12.11 13.11 -0.68
C LEU A 71 11.78 13.69 0.71
N ALA A 72 10.92 14.70 0.72
CA ALA A 72 10.25 15.24 1.90
C ALA A 72 8.78 14.86 1.90
N LEU A 73 8.22 14.58 3.07
CA LEU A 73 6.81 14.23 3.22
C LEU A 73 5.97 15.44 3.59
N SER A 74 4.76 15.50 3.05
CA SER A 74 3.71 16.37 3.57
C SER A 74 3.18 15.85 4.92
N ALA A 75 2.32 16.61 5.59
CA ALA A 75 1.45 16.03 6.59
C ALA A 75 0.66 14.85 5.99
N SER A 76 0.44 13.81 6.79
CA SER A 76 -0.34 12.66 6.34
C SER A 76 -1.81 13.05 6.13
N TYR A 77 -2.38 12.62 5.03
CA TYR A 77 -3.78 12.88 4.70
C TYR A 77 -4.69 11.66 4.93
N VAL A 78 -4.11 10.48 5.16
CA VAL A 78 -4.82 9.24 5.50
C VAL A 78 -4.03 8.45 6.52
N SER A 79 -4.75 7.87 7.49
CA SER A 79 -4.25 6.79 8.34
C SER A 79 -4.97 5.50 7.95
N ALA A 80 -4.25 4.42 7.80
CA ALA A 80 -4.78 3.12 7.44
C ALA A 80 -4.26 2.05 8.41
N ASN A 81 -5.14 1.14 8.79
CA ASN A 81 -4.76 0.02 9.63
C ASN A 81 -4.15 -1.09 8.78
N ASN A 82 -3.08 -1.69 9.29
CA ASN A 82 -2.57 -2.93 8.75
C ASN A 82 -3.16 -4.12 9.51
N ILE A 83 -3.31 -5.21 8.80
CA ILE A 83 -3.76 -6.48 9.37
C ILE A 83 -2.90 -7.62 8.84
N ILE A 84 -2.93 -8.73 9.56
CA ILE A 84 -2.52 -10.02 9.05
C ILE A 84 -3.76 -10.77 8.60
N VAL A 85 -3.71 -11.34 7.41
CA VAL A 85 -4.69 -12.33 6.95
C VAL A 85 -3.98 -13.67 6.80
N ARG A 86 -4.38 -14.65 7.61
CA ARG A 86 -3.77 -15.98 7.64
C ARG A 86 -4.61 -17.02 6.91
N ASN A 87 -3.98 -18.11 6.52
CA ASN A 87 -4.70 -19.33 6.15
C ASN A 87 -5.37 -19.90 7.42
N LYS A 88 -6.63 -20.33 7.31
CA LYS A 88 -7.38 -20.92 8.44
C LYS A 88 -6.73 -22.16 9.01
N ALA A 89 -6.01 -22.92 8.19
CA ALA A 89 -5.29 -24.12 8.62
C ALA A 89 -4.05 -23.83 9.46
N CYS A 90 -3.50 -22.59 9.41
CA CYS A 90 -2.33 -22.18 10.16
C CYS A 90 -2.72 -21.50 11.46
N SER A 91 -2.00 -21.78 12.55
CA SER A 91 -2.07 -20.99 13.78
C SER A 91 -1.26 -19.72 13.63
N TYR A 92 -1.73 -18.62 14.22
CA TYR A 92 -0.99 -17.35 14.26
C TYR A 92 -1.20 -16.70 15.66
N PRO A 93 -0.11 -16.27 16.33
CA PRO A 93 1.30 -16.46 15.98
C PRO A 93 1.77 -17.92 16.19
N ALA A 94 2.73 -18.35 15.40
CA ALA A 94 3.39 -19.66 15.54
C ALA A 94 4.83 -19.58 15.01
N PRO A 95 5.75 -20.47 15.45
CA PRO A 95 7.08 -20.57 14.86
C PRO A 95 7.02 -21.17 13.44
N GLY A 96 8.01 -20.85 12.62
CA GLY A 96 8.17 -21.48 11.29
C GLY A 96 7.24 -20.99 10.21
N LEU A 97 6.54 -19.87 10.42
CA LEU A 97 5.58 -19.34 9.44
C LEU A 97 6.27 -18.72 8.22
N VAL A 98 5.66 -18.90 7.06
CA VAL A 98 6.02 -18.25 5.80
C VAL A 98 5.09 -17.05 5.59
N GLY A 99 5.66 -15.85 5.63
CA GLY A 99 4.93 -14.62 5.35
C GLY A 99 4.89 -14.28 3.87
N ALA A 100 3.75 -13.83 3.37
CA ALA A 100 3.60 -13.23 2.05
C ALA A 100 3.61 -11.70 2.17
N LEU A 101 4.42 -11.03 1.35
CA LEU A 101 4.45 -9.57 1.24
C LEU A 101 4.35 -9.16 -0.23
N VAL A 102 3.85 -7.96 -0.46
CA VAL A 102 4.00 -7.31 -1.76
C VAL A 102 5.39 -6.68 -1.83
N GLU A 103 5.97 -6.63 -3.02
CA GLU A 103 7.25 -5.94 -3.25
C GLU A 103 7.24 -4.54 -2.61
N ASN A 104 8.35 -4.19 -1.96
CA ASN A 104 8.57 -2.96 -1.19
C ASN A 104 7.79 -2.84 0.13
N GLN A 105 7.11 -3.88 0.59
CA GLN A 105 6.58 -3.95 1.96
C GLN A 105 7.60 -4.57 2.92
N ARG A 106 7.52 -4.14 4.18
CA ARG A 106 8.30 -4.71 5.29
C ARG A 106 7.35 -5.19 6.39
N LEU A 107 7.74 -6.25 7.06
CA LEU A 107 7.07 -6.66 8.28
C LEU A 107 7.48 -5.75 9.44
N PRO A 108 6.53 -5.34 10.29
CA PRO A 108 6.88 -4.62 11.51
C PRO A 108 7.74 -5.47 12.44
N SER A 109 8.55 -4.79 13.25
CA SER A 109 9.33 -5.43 14.31
C SER A 109 8.39 -6.16 15.28
N GLY A 110 8.66 -7.44 15.51
CA GLY A 110 7.84 -8.29 16.39
C GLY A 110 7.01 -9.35 15.69
N ILE A 111 6.89 -9.32 14.37
CA ILE A 111 6.33 -10.42 13.59
C ILE A 111 7.47 -11.37 13.22
N SER A 112 7.50 -12.54 13.88
CA SER A 112 8.52 -13.57 13.59
C SER A 112 8.08 -14.47 12.45
N VAL A 113 8.95 -14.64 11.46
CA VAL A 113 8.76 -15.51 10.31
C VAL A 113 10.03 -16.32 10.03
N GLU A 114 9.88 -17.52 9.50
CA GLU A 114 11.00 -18.30 8.99
C GLU A 114 11.45 -17.81 7.60
N LYS A 115 10.47 -17.45 6.77
CA LYS A 115 10.71 -17.03 5.40
C LYS A 115 9.69 -15.99 4.95
N ILE A 116 10.14 -15.05 4.11
CA ILE A 116 9.27 -14.11 3.40
C ILE A 116 9.26 -14.49 1.92
N ARG A 117 8.07 -14.49 1.33
CA ARG A 117 7.86 -14.59 -0.12
C ARG A 117 7.25 -13.29 -0.62
N PHE A 118 7.84 -12.74 -1.67
CA PHE A 118 7.34 -11.52 -2.29
C PHE A 118 6.46 -11.83 -3.50
N TYR A 119 5.39 -11.06 -3.63
CA TYR A 119 4.41 -11.18 -4.70
C TYR A 119 4.20 -9.82 -5.38
N PRO A 120 3.88 -9.79 -6.67
CA PRO A 120 3.70 -8.53 -7.40
C PRO A 120 2.44 -7.76 -6.99
N SER A 121 1.47 -8.43 -6.36
CA SER A 121 0.24 -7.78 -5.89
C SER A 121 -0.36 -8.44 -4.66
N ILE A 122 -1.18 -7.69 -3.92
CA ILE A 122 -1.97 -8.21 -2.78
C ILE A 122 -2.86 -9.37 -3.22
N LYS A 123 -3.47 -9.28 -4.39
CA LYS A 123 -4.30 -10.34 -4.96
C LYS A 123 -3.55 -11.67 -5.05
N GLU A 124 -2.37 -11.67 -5.65
CA GLU A 124 -1.56 -12.88 -5.82
C GLU A 124 -1.05 -13.42 -4.48
N ALA A 125 -0.67 -12.54 -3.57
CA ALA A 125 -0.30 -12.91 -2.22
C ALA A 125 -1.49 -13.56 -1.45
N LEU A 126 -2.71 -13.02 -1.58
CA LEU A 126 -3.92 -13.61 -1.00
C LEU A 126 -4.25 -14.99 -1.60
N PHE A 127 -4.08 -15.18 -2.91
CA PHE A 127 -4.23 -16.48 -3.54
C PHE A 127 -3.22 -17.48 -2.99
N ALA A 128 -1.96 -17.09 -2.86
CA ALA A 128 -0.91 -17.94 -2.31
C ALA A 128 -1.21 -18.35 -0.85
N VAL A 129 -1.70 -17.44 -0.01
CA VAL A 129 -2.11 -17.76 1.36
C VAL A 129 -3.35 -18.65 1.36
N ASN A 130 -4.36 -18.38 0.53
CA ASN A 130 -5.55 -19.21 0.44
C ASN A 130 -5.23 -20.65 0.02
N ASN A 131 -4.24 -20.84 -0.85
CA ASN A 131 -3.82 -22.14 -1.36
C ASN A 131 -2.79 -22.84 -0.47
N GLY A 132 -2.32 -22.21 0.62
CA GLY A 132 -1.34 -22.78 1.53
C GLY A 132 0.12 -22.70 1.04
N GLU A 133 0.40 -21.88 0.05
CA GLU A 133 1.78 -21.62 -0.42
C GLU A 133 2.52 -20.66 0.52
N ALA A 134 1.80 -19.84 1.25
CA ALA A 134 2.24 -19.02 2.38
C ALA A 134 1.22 -19.11 3.52
N ASP A 135 1.64 -18.84 4.74
CA ASP A 135 0.79 -18.99 5.92
C ASP A 135 -0.05 -17.76 6.21
N PHE A 136 0.50 -16.58 5.93
CA PHE A 136 -0.20 -15.31 6.11
C PHE A 136 0.31 -14.24 5.14
N ILE A 137 -0.50 -13.21 4.96
CA ILE A 137 -0.13 -11.94 4.33
C ILE A 137 -0.30 -10.81 5.33
N TYR A 138 0.63 -9.83 5.31
CA TYR A 138 0.55 -8.57 6.04
C TYR A 138 0.33 -7.42 5.05
N GLY A 139 -0.52 -6.46 5.41
CA GLY A 139 -0.72 -5.25 4.63
C GLY A 139 -1.98 -4.47 5.03
N LEU A 140 -2.34 -3.48 4.21
CA LEU A 140 -3.47 -2.58 4.46
C LEU A 140 -4.81 -3.34 4.49
N SER A 141 -5.57 -3.19 5.60
CA SER A 141 -6.84 -3.88 5.82
C SER A 141 -7.85 -3.58 4.72
N SER A 142 -8.05 -2.32 4.39
CA SER A 142 -9.02 -1.88 3.39
C SER A 142 -8.81 -2.52 2.02
N ARG A 143 -7.55 -2.72 1.63
CA ARG A 143 -7.21 -3.37 0.36
C ARG A 143 -7.47 -4.86 0.40
N MET A 144 -7.05 -5.53 1.48
CA MET A 144 -7.25 -6.98 1.63
C MET A 144 -8.71 -7.35 1.74
N GLU A 145 -9.48 -6.64 2.56
CA GLU A 145 -10.92 -6.88 2.73
C GLU A 145 -11.67 -6.81 1.40
N GLN A 146 -11.33 -5.83 0.57
CA GLN A 146 -11.94 -5.69 -0.73
C GLN A 146 -11.64 -6.87 -1.66
N ASP A 147 -10.38 -7.30 -1.73
CA ASP A 147 -9.99 -8.42 -2.58
C ASP A 147 -10.57 -9.75 -2.01
N ILE A 148 -10.64 -9.92 -0.69
CA ILE A 148 -11.26 -11.08 -0.05
C ILE A 148 -12.73 -11.19 -0.43
N LEU A 149 -13.48 -10.10 -0.36
CA LEU A 149 -14.89 -10.07 -0.75
C LEU A 149 -15.07 -10.32 -2.25
N ARG A 150 -14.24 -9.68 -3.07
CA ARG A 150 -14.32 -9.76 -4.53
C ARG A 150 -14.07 -11.16 -5.08
N TYR A 151 -13.10 -11.88 -4.50
CA TYR A 151 -12.67 -13.20 -5.00
C TYR A 151 -13.24 -14.36 -4.19
N HIS A 152 -14.08 -14.07 -3.18
CA HIS A 152 -14.78 -15.07 -2.35
C HIS A 152 -13.83 -16.12 -1.73
N PHE A 153 -12.71 -15.67 -1.17
CA PHE A 153 -11.77 -16.58 -0.50
C PHE A 153 -12.42 -17.25 0.71
N THR A 154 -12.26 -18.58 0.82
CA THR A 154 -12.89 -19.38 1.87
C THR A 154 -11.93 -19.81 2.99
N ASN A 155 -10.63 -19.86 2.69
CA ASN A 155 -9.60 -20.37 3.62
C ASN A 155 -8.84 -19.28 4.36
N LEU A 156 -9.30 -18.04 4.29
CA LEU A 156 -8.64 -16.90 4.90
C LEU A 156 -9.36 -16.44 6.18
N ALA A 157 -8.58 -16.03 7.18
CA ALA A 157 -9.07 -15.44 8.42
C ALA A 157 -8.23 -14.21 8.79
N PRO A 158 -8.86 -13.04 9.02
CA PRO A 158 -8.14 -11.85 9.46
C PRO A 158 -7.66 -11.99 10.90
N VAL A 159 -6.50 -11.39 11.19
CA VAL A 159 -5.95 -11.20 12.52
C VAL A 159 -5.71 -9.71 12.70
N THR A 160 -6.43 -9.10 13.62
CA THR A 160 -6.27 -7.65 13.89
C THR A 160 -4.99 -7.42 14.71
N LEU A 161 -4.13 -6.54 14.20
CA LEU A 161 -2.96 -6.06 14.93
C LEU A 161 -3.35 -4.79 15.70
N VAL A 162 -3.02 -4.75 16.98
CA VAL A 162 -3.28 -3.58 17.83
C VAL A 162 -2.22 -2.53 17.54
N ASN A 163 -2.66 -1.29 17.25
CA ASN A 163 -1.79 -0.12 17.01
C ASN A 163 -0.83 -0.23 15.81
N ASP A 164 -1.15 -1.02 14.82
CA ASP A 164 -0.37 -1.09 13.59
C ASP A 164 -1.05 -0.26 12.49
N GLN A 165 -0.73 1.02 12.48
CA GLN A 165 -1.24 1.99 11.51
C GLN A 165 -0.11 2.46 10.60
N SER A 166 -0.40 2.52 9.31
CA SER A 166 0.40 3.24 8.31
C SER A 166 -0.24 4.59 8.03
N THR A 167 0.58 5.61 7.95
CA THR A 167 0.15 6.93 7.47
C THR A 167 0.52 7.09 6.00
N ILE A 168 -0.32 7.80 5.26
CA ILE A 168 -0.12 8.06 3.84
C ILE A 168 0.05 9.56 3.65
N SER A 169 1.16 9.93 3.02
CA SER A 169 1.55 11.32 2.76
C SER A 169 1.82 11.51 1.26
N PHE A 170 1.80 12.75 0.83
CA PHE A 170 2.46 13.12 -0.42
C PHE A 170 3.97 13.16 -0.20
N ALA A 171 4.76 12.79 -1.20
CA ALA A 171 6.19 12.96 -1.18
C ALA A 171 6.63 13.90 -2.31
N LEU A 172 7.55 14.80 -2.00
CA LEU A 172 8.07 15.83 -2.89
C LEU A 172 9.61 15.74 -2.91
N PRO A 173 10.27 16.09 -4.03
CA PRO A 173 11.73 16.20 -4.04
C PRO A 173 12.22 17.20 -3.00
N ILE A 174 13.31 16.89 -2.32
CA ILE A 174 14.03 17.87 -1.50
C ILE A 174 14.79 18.79 -2.47
N PRO A 175 14.67 20.13 -2.34
CA PRO A 175 15.33 21.11 -3.20
C PRO A 175 16.85 21.00 -3.17
#